data_0f229183c2ca24b983ac674213cd9692
#
_entry.id   0f229183c2ca24b983ac674213cd9692
#
_cell.length_a   1.000
_cell.length_b   1.000
_cell.length_c   1.000
_cell.angle_alpha   90.00
_cell.angle_beta   90.00
_cell.angle_gamma   90.00
#
_symmetry.space_group_name_H-M   'P 1'
#
loop_
_entity.id
_entity.type
_entity.pdbx_description
1 polymer ?
#
loop_
_entity_poly.entity_id
_entity_poly.type
_entity_poly.pdbx_seq_one_letter_code
_entity_poly.pdbx_strand_id
1 'polypeptide(L)'
;MTSASQTHIGYIRDENQDRVGTRQFGENLLLVVCDGMGGERSGSKASSMAIDVFFEHFEEGYTEDMDAYSVRSLLLSSVSAANSVVYTTARMDYQNFGMGTTCVAAFVTAEYIAVANVGDSRAYLLTRETMEQVTTDHTVVHMLMETGQITEEEMETHPKRHMLMKAVGVERTVCPDFFRIDLEEGQTYRLLLCSDGLSGFCSDAEIQEVLQEDVSDTETAQKLIDAALEKGGQIGRASCRERV
;
A
#
# COMPACT_ATOMS: atom_id res chain seq x y z
N MET A 1 4.33 -11.13 16.72
CA MET A 1 3.83 -10.74 15.38
C MET A 1 4.44 -11.64 14.33
N THR A 2 3.69 -12.00 13.27
CA THR A 2 4.18 -12.80 12.13
C THR A 2 3.77 -12.10 10.85
N SER A 3 4.64 -12.09 9.83
CA SER A 3 4.35 -11.43 8.56
C SER A 3 4.73 -12.30 7.36
N ALA A 4 4.03 -12.10 6.25
CA ALA A 4 4.39 -12.65 4.95
C ALA A 4 4.19 -11.58 3.87
N SER A 5 5.03 -11.62 2.86
CA SER A 5 4.90 -10.74 1.68
C SER A 5 5.04 -11.56 0.41
N GLN A 6 4.22 -11.24 -0.57
CA GLN A 6 4.22 -11.88 -1.88
C GLN A 6 4.02 -10.81 -2.96
N THR A 7 4.63 -11.02 -4.11
CA THR A 7 4.41 -10.22 -5.31
C THR A 7 4.48 -11.10 -6.54
N HIS A 8 3.70 -10.78 -7.59
CA HIS A 8 3.66 -11.53 -8.82
C HIS A 8 3.52 -10.58 -10.03
N ILE A 9 4.24 -10.86 -11.11
CA ILE A 9 4.26 -10.03 -12.32
C ILE A 9 2.90 -9.99 -13.06
N GLY A 10 2.03 -11.00 -12.81
CA GLY A 10 0.82 -11.21 -13.62
C GLY A 10 1.12 -11.98 -14.91
N TYR A 11 0.10 -12.09 -15.80
CA TYR A 11 0.21 -12.86 -17.05
C TYR A 11 0.51 -12.01 -18.29
N ILE A 12 0.42 -10.69 -18.20
CA ILE A 12 0.44 -9.78 -19.36
C ILE A 12 1.60 -8.80 -19.32
N ARG A 13 2.10 -8.45 -18.14
CA ARG A 13 3.21 -7.50 -18.02
C ARG A 13 4.56 -8.16 -18.21
N ASP A 14 5.48 -7.46 -18.87
CA ASP A 14 6.87 -7.89 -19.04
C ASP A 14 7.73 -7.60 -17.78
N GLU A 15 7.27 -6.68 -16.92
CA GLU A 15 7.98 -6.27 -15.70
C GLU A 15 6.99 -6.06 -14.52
N ASN A 16 7.38 -6.52 -13.34
CA ASN A 16 6.66 -6.26 -12.11
C ASN A 16 7.03 -4.86 -11.58
N GLN A 17 6.06 -3.96 -11.54
CA GLN A 17 6.22 -2.58 -11.09
C GLN A 17 5.89 -2.38 -9.61
N ASP A 18 5.33 -3.40 -8.97
CA ASP A 18 5.06 -3.38 -7.53
C ASP A 18 6.31 -3.73 -6.72
N ARG A 19 6.43 -3.11 -5.57
CA ARG A 19 7.44 -3.44 -4.56
C ARG A 19 6.78 -3.57 -3.21
N VAL A 20 7.25 -4.55 -2.46
CA VAL A 20 6.82 -4.82 -1.09
C VAL A 20 8.04 -5.01 -0.21
N GLY A 21 7.99 -4.53 1.00
CA GLY A 21 9.06 -4.73 1.97
C GLY A 21 8.59 -4.68 3.40
N THR A 22 9.35 -5.35 4.25
CA THR A 22 9.12 -5.41 5.69
C THR A 22 10.42 -5.14 6.44
N ARG A 23 10.34 -4.50 7.60
CA ARG A 23 11.48 -4.27 8.49
C ARG A 23 11.03 -4.45 9.94
N GLN A 24 11.84 -5.17 10.69
CA GLN A 24 11.62 -5.41 12.12
C GLN A 24 12.37 -4.38 12.97
N PHE A 25 11.69 -3.80 13.95
CA PHE A 25 12.23 -2.84 14.92
C PHE A 25 11.90 -3.32 16.34
N GLY A 26 12.79 -4.12 16.93
CA GLY A 26 12.49 -4.78 18.20
C GLY A 26 11.27 -5.71 18.03
N GLU A 27 10.21 -5.43 18.79
CA GLU A 27 8.91 -6.14 18.66
C GLU A 27 7.98 -5.51 17.63
N ASN A 28 8.30 -4.33 17.11
CA ASN A 28 7.49 -3.60 16.14
C ASN A 28 7.83 -3.98 14.70
N LEU A 29 6.89 -3.78 13.78
CA LEU A 29 7.05 -4.15 12.38
C LEU A 29 6.64 -2.99 11.47
N LEU A 30 7.46 -2.72 10.46
CA LEU A 30 7.16 -1.78 9.38
C LEU A 30 6.90 -2.54 8.07
N LEU A 31 5.76 -2.26 7.47
CA LEU A 31 5.30 -2.84 6.20
C LEU A 31 5.14 -1.71 5.19
N VAL A 32 5.59 -1.92 3.95
CA VAL A 32 5.43 -0.95 2.87
C VAL A 32 5.07 -1.65 1.57
N VAL A 33 4.08 -1.12 0.85
CA VAL A 33 3.72 -1.51 -0.51
C VAL A 33 3.74 -0.27 -1.40
N CYS A 34 4.37 -0.40 -2.57
CA CYS A 34 4.48 0.64 -3.59
C CYS A 34 4.11 0.04 -4.95
N ASP A 35 3.12 0.62 -5.64
CA ASP A 35 2.72 0.28 -7.00
C ASP A 35 3.23 1.35 -7.96
N GLY A 36 4.12 0.96 -8.85
CA GLY A 36 4.83 1.86 -9.75
C GLY A 36 4.06 2.16 -11.02
N MET A 37 4.03 3.42 -11.42
CA MET A 37 3.40 3.91 -12.64
C MET A 37 4.34 4.76 -13.50
N GLY A 38 4.07 4.89 -14.80
CA GLY A 38 4.85 5.76 -15.70
C GLY A 38 5.47 5.08 -16.91
N GLY A 39 4.86 3.99 -17.42
CA GLY A 39 5.33 3.23 -18.59
C GLY A 39 6.25 2.06 -18.24
N GLU A 40 6.71 1.30 -19.28
CA GLU A 40 7.25 -0.05 -19.12
C GLU A 40 8.40 -0.20 -18.10
N ARG A 41 9.28 0.78 -17.95
CA ARG A 41 10.44 0.71 -17.03
C ARG A 41 10.45 1.74 -15.92
N SER A 42 9.69 2.80 -16.10
CA SER A 42 9.73 3.94 -15.20
C SER A 42 8.98 3.66 -13.90
N GLY A 43 7.90 2.88 -13.94
CA GLY A 43 7.13 2.50 -12.76
C GLY A 43 7.93 1.62 -11.79
N SER A 44 8.59 0.57 -12.28
CA SER A 44 9.44 -0.31 -11.47
C SER A 44 10.60 0.46 -10.80
N LYS A 45 11.19 1.43 -11.52
CA LYS A 45 12.21 2.31 -10.98
C LYS A 45 11.65 3.20 -9.87
N ALA A 46 10.47 3.79 -10.10
CA ALA A 46 9.83 4.67 -9.12
C ALA A 46 9.49 3.93 -7.82
N SER A 47 8.84 2.76 -7.90
CA SER A 47 8.48 1.96 -6.73
C SER A 47 9.71 1.44 -5.97
N SER A 48 10.76 1.00 -6.69
CA SER A 48 12.02 0.57 -6.06
C SER A 48 12.71 1.72 -5.32
N MET A 49 12.84 2.88 -5.96
CA MET A 49 13.44 4.05 -5.31
C MET A 49 12.63 4.54 -4.11
N ALA A 50 11.31 4.54 -4.25
CA ALA A 50 10.45 5.01 -3.17
C ALA A 50 10.56 4.13 -1.93
N ILE A 51 10.50 2.80 -2.09
CA ILE A 51 10.58 1.88 -0.96
C ILE A 51 11.96 1.90 -0.29
N ASP A 52 13.04 1.99 -1.08
CA ASP A 52 14.41 2.04 -0.55
C ASP A 52 14.64 3.32 0.26
N VAL A 53 14.29 4.49 -0.29
CA VAL A 53 14.42 5.78 0.41
C VAL A 53 13.50 5.85 1.63
N PHE A 54 12.29 5.28 1.54
CA PHE A 54 11.38 5.24 2.67
C PHE A 54 11.99 4.48 3.85
N PHE A 55 12.52 3.27 3.60
CA PHE A 55 13.13 2.45 4.64
C PHE A 55 14.40 3.12 5.20
N GLU A 56 15.29 3.61 4.35
CA GLU A 56 16.51 4.31 4.78
C GLU A 56 16.18 5.48 5.71
N HIS A 57 15.26 6.37 5.30
CA HIS A 57 14.85 7.51 6.11
C HIS A 57 14.19 7.10 7.43
N PHE A 58 13.36 6.05 7.40
CA PHE A 58 12.69 5.55 8.60
C PHE A 58 13.69 4.89 9.56
N GLU A 59 14.61 4.06 9.06
CA GLU A 59 15.64 3.39 9.86
C GLU A 59 16.60 4.39 10.51
N GLU A 60 17.00 5.44 9.80
CA GLU A 60 17.86 6.50 10.34
C GLU A 60 17.17 7.36 11.41
N GLY A 61 15.85 7.54 11.29
CA GLY A 61 15.10 8.40 12.21
C GLY A 61 14.48 7.69 13.37
N TYR A 62 14.31 6.36 13.34
CA TYR A 62 13.58 5.62 14.37
C TYR A 62 14.43 5.32 15.60
N THR A 63 13.84 5.53 16.78
CA THR A 63 14.36 5.06 18.07
C THR A 63 13.26 4.36 18.87
N GLU A 64 13.62 3.38 19.69
CA GLU A 64 12.65 2.55 20.43
C GLU A 64 11.81 3.34 21.46
N ASP A 65 12.27 4.50 21.89
CA ASP A 65 11.59 5.39 22.85
C ASP A 65 10.66 6.41 22.20
N MET A 66 10.45 6.32 20.86
CA MET A 66 9.54 7.22 20.16
C MET A 66 8.10 7.03 20.59
N ASP A 67 7.44 8.15 20.92
CA ASP A 67 6.00 8.18 21.10
C ASP A 67 5.24 8.10 19.75
N ALA A 68 3.95 7.85 19.82
CA ALA A 68 3.12 7.70 18.62
C ALA A 68 3.09 8.96 17.73
N TYR A 69 3.27 10.16 18.30
CA TYR A 69 3.35 11.40 17.53
C TYR A 69 4.65 11.48 16.73
N SER A 70 5.75 11.08 17.34
CA SER A 70 7.07 11.02 16.69
C SER A 70 7.07 9.96 15.57
N VAL A 71 6.49 8.79 15.82
CA VAL A 71 6.30 7.74 14.78
C VAL A 71 5.46 8.25 13.61
N ARG A 72 4.33 8.93 13.89
CA ARG A 72 3.53 9.58 12.84
C ARG A 72 4.38 10.54 12.01
N SER A 73 5.11 11.42 12.65
CA SER A 73 5.93 12.41 11.98
C SER A 73 7.01 11.76 11.12
N LEU A 74 7.61 10.68 11.61
CA LEU A 74 8.62 9.92 10.89
C LEU A 74 8.02 9.19 9.66
N LEU A 75 6.87 8.53 9.79
CA LEU A 75 6.17 7.91 8.67
C LEU A 75 5.89 8.92 7.56
N LEU A 76 5.29 10.07 7.90
CA LEU A 76 4.96 11.11 6.93
C LEU A 76 6.19 11.74 6.28
N SER A 77 7.27 11.94 7.05
CA SER A 77 8.53 12.46 6.50
C SER A 77 9.25 11.44 5.62
N SER A 78 9.13 10.14 5.90
CA SER A 78 9.69 9.08 5.04
C SER A 78 9.01 9.04 3.67
N VAL A 79 7.68 9.20 3.62
CA VAL A 79 6.96 9.36 2.34
C VAL A 79 7.43 10.63 1.60
N SER A 80 7.63 11.74 2.33
CA SER A 80 8.09 13.00 1.74
C SER A 80 9.52 12.92 1.21
N ALA A 81 10.39 12.18 1.89
CA ALA A 81 11.76 11.90 1.44
C ALA A 81 11.74 11.07 0.14
N ALA A 82 10.96 9.98 0.11
CA ALA A 82 10.75 9.16 -1.07
C ALA A 82 10.21 10.00 -2.24
N ASN A 83 9.20 10.84 -1.99
CA ASN A 83 8.64 11.76 -3.00
C ASN A 83 9.71 12.67 -3.60
N SER A 84 10.55 13.26 -2.77
CA SER A 84 11.57 14.21 -3.21
C SER A 84 12.59 13.57 -4.16
N VAL A 85 13.00 12.34 -3.86
CA VAL A 85 13.98 11.59 -4.67
C VAL A 85 13.35 11.14 -6.00
N VAL A 86 12.15 10.53 -5.96
CA VAL A 86 11.44 10.09 -7.18
C VAL A 86 11.12 11.28 -8.08
N TYR A 87 10.57 12.37 -7.52
CA TYR A 87 10.27 13.60 -8.26
C TYR A 87 11.48 14.20 -8.94
N THR A 88 12.60 14.29 -8.24
CA THR A 88 13.85 14.84 -8.79
C THR A 88 14.37 13.96 -9.92
N THR A 89 14.39 12.64 -9.73
CA THR A 89 14.84 11.67 -10.73
C THR A 89 13.95 11.67 -11.97
N ALA A 90 12.63 11.81 -11.80
CA ALA A 90 11.67 11.90 -12.91
C ALA A 90 11.94 13.10 -13.83
N ARG A 91 12.57 14.17 -13.33
CA ARG A 91 12.85 15.40 -14.08
C ARG A 91 14.27 15.50 -14.62
N MET A 92 15.20 14.69 -14.10
CA MET A 92 16.58 14.68 -14.57
C MET A 92 16.76 13.98 -15.90
N ASP A 93 15.89 13.04 -16.24
CA ASP A 93 15.97 12.24 -17.46
C ASP A 93 14.60 12.13 -18.11
N TYR A 94 14.53 12.47 -19.39
CA TYR A 94 13.29 12.39 -20.17
C TYR A 94 12.68 10.99 -20.21
N GLN A 95 13.50 9.94 -20.10
CA GLN A 95 13.05 8.56 -20.05
C GLN A 95 12.26 8.25 -18.78
N ASN A 96 12.47 9.02 -17.72
CA ASN A 96 11.76 8.88 -16.44
C ASN A 96 10.57 9.86 -16.30
N PHE A 97 10.27 10.61 -17.35
CA PHE A 97 9.21 11.62 -17.30
C PHE A 97 7.85 10.99 -16.99
N GLY A 98 7.18 11.49 -15.95
CA GLY A 98 5.89 10.98 -15.51
C GLY A 98 5.95 9.70 -14.67
N MET A 99 7.14 9.23 -14.28
CA MET A 99 7.24 8.14 -13.32
C MET A 99 6.72 8.56 -11.95
N GLY A 100 6.07 7.65 -11.29
CA GLY A 100 5.56 7.80 -9.93
C GLY A 100 5.22 6.45 -9.34
N THR A 101 4.74 6.45 -8.11
CA THR A 101 4.32 5.24 -7.43
C THR A 101 3.30 5.57 -6.34
N THR A 102 2.45 4.61 -5.99
CA THR A 102 1.73 4.66 -4.73
C THR A 102 2.68 4.41 -3.56
N CYS A 103 2.24 4.68 -2.35
CA CYS A 103 2.93 4.26 -1.14
C CYS A 103 1.89 4.08 -0.03
N VAL A 104 1.67 2.85 0.40
CA VAL A 104 0.98 2.53 1.64
C VAL A 104 1.98 1.89 2.60
N ALA A 105 2.12 2.50 3.78
CA ALA A 105 3.06 2.06 4.81
C ALA A 105 2.34 1.92 6.15
N ALA A 106 2.62 0.84 6.88
CA ALA A 106 2.07 0.60 8.20
C ALA A 106 3.16 0.26 9.21
N PHE A 107 3.18 0.98 10.32
CA PHE A 107 4.01 0.67 11.49
C PHE A 107 3.12 0.06 12.56
N VAL A 108 3.40 -1.19 12.89
CA VAL A 108 2.60 -2.02 13.79
C VAL A 108 3.34 -2.19 15.11
N THR A 109 2.68 -1.84 16.19
CA THR A 109 3.14 -2.04 17.57
C THR A 109 2.18 -2.97 18.32
N ALA A 110 2.47 -3.27 19.58
CA ALA A 110 1.53 -4.00 20.44
C ALA A 110 0.29 -3.17 20.83
N GLU A 111 0.34 -1.85 20.72
CA GLU A 111 -0.69 -0.92 21.21
C GLU A 111 -1.50 -0.28 20.08
N TYR A 112 -0.88 -0.06 18.93
CA TYR A 112 -1.51 0.63 17.81
C TYR A 112 -0.89 0.26 16.46
N ILE A 113 -1.64 0.53 15.40
CA ILE A 113 -1.18 0.52 14.02
C ILE A 113 -1.23 1.97 13.51
N ALA A 114 -0.13 2.44 12.93
CA ALA A 114 -0.03 3.74 12.27
C ALA A 114 0.14 3.53 10.77
N VAL A 115 -0.76 4.08 9.96
CA VAL A 115 -0.77 3.92 8.50
C VAL A 115 -0.60 5.27 7.82
N ALA A 116 0.31 5.33 6.83
CA ALA A 116 0.44 6.45 5.89
C ALA A 116 0.10 5.99 4.49
N ASN A 117 -0.70 6.77 3.74
CA ASN A 117 -1.15 6.41 2.40
C ASN A 117 -1.00 7.54 1.39
N VAL A 118 -0.50 7.19 0.20
CA VAL A 118 -0.54 7.99 -1.02
C VAL A 118 -0.87 7.08 -2.21
N GLY A 119 -1.97 7.32 -2.89
CA GLY A 119 -2.42 6.51 -4.02
C GLY A 119 -3.65 5.68 -3.71
N ASP A 120 -3.85 4.60 -4.43
CA ASP A 120 -4.97 3.65 -4.36
C ASP A 120 -4.54 2.24 -3.92
N SER A 121 -3.30 2.09 -3.48
CA SER A 121 -2.90 0.92 -2.69
C SER A 121 -3.57 1.01 -1.32
N ARG A 122 -4.05 -0.12 -0.82
CA ARG A 122 -4.95 -0.15 0.34
C ARG A 122 -4.36 -0.85 1.54
N ALA A 123 -4.80 -0.44 2.72
CA ALA A 123 -4.65 -1.17 3.97
C ALA A 123 -6.04 -1.61 4.46
N TYR A 124 -6.17 -2.89 4.79
CA TYR A 124 -7.37 -3.48 5.39
C TYR A 124 -7.03 -4.03 6.77
N LEU A 125 -7.92 -3.77 7.72
CA LEU A 125 -7.86 -4.36 9.05
C LEU A 125 -8.98 -5.38 9.21
N LEU A 126 -8.61 -6.62 9.50
CA LEU A 126 -9.54 -7.70 9.82
C LEU A 126 -9.51 -7.97 11.32
N THR A 127 -10.68 -7.94 11.93
CA THR A 127 -10.97 -8.50 13.26
C THR A 127 -11.59 -9.89 13.11
N ARG A 128 -12.08 -10.50 14.20
CA ARG A 128 -12.82 -11.76 14.09
C ARG A 128 -14.14 -11.64 13.33
N GLU A 129 -14.76 -10.45 13.35
CA GLU A 129 -16.13 -10.26 12.88
C GLU A 129 -16.17 -9.42 11.60
N THR A 130 -15.28 -8.44 11.47
CA THR A 130 -15.35 -7.45 10.39
C THR A 130 -14.01 -7.26 9.69
N MET A 131 -14.07 -6.90 8.42
CA MET A 131 -12.95 -6.34 7.67
C MET A 131 -13.30 -4.92 7.25
N GLU A 132 -12.37 -4.00 7.47
CA GLU A 132 -12.53 -2.59 7.13
C GLU A 132 -11.34 -2.12 6.30
N GLN A 133 -11.62 -1.36 5.23
CA GLN A 133 -10.59 -0.61 4.54
C GLN A 133 -10.19 0.60 5.41
N VAL A 134 -8.93 0.62 5.84
CA VAL A 134 -8.37 1.68 6.69
C VAL A 134 -8.05 2.93 5.87
N THR A 135 -7.54 2.74 4.66
CA THR A 135 -7.11 3.83 3.76
C THR A 135 -8.24 4.31 2.87
N THR A 136 -8.11 5.55 2.40
CA THR A 136 -8.98 6.13 1.38
C THR A 136 -8.23 6.21 0.06
N ASP A 137 -8.84 5.76 -1.03
CA ASP A 137 -8.20 5.77 -2.35
C ASP A 137 -8.09 7.20 -2.90
N HIS A 138 -6.91 7.61 -3.31
CA HIS A 138 -6.69 8.89 -3.97
C HIS A 138 -6.95 8.79 -5.48
N THR A 139 -8.17 8.43 -5.86
CA THR A 139 -8.62 8.31 -7.25
C THR A 139 -9.64 9.38 -7.62
N VAL A 140 -9.74 9.66 -8.92
CA VAL A 140 -10.77 10.58 -9.45
C VAL A 140 -12.18 10.07 -9.11
N VAL A 141 -12.41 8.76 -9.22
CA VAL A 141 -13.75 8.19 -8.97
C VAL A 141 -14.14 8.27 -7.49
N HIS A 142 -13.18 8.09 -6.58
CA HIS A 142 -13.46 8.25 -5.15
C HIS A 142 -13.85 9.70 -4.82
N MET A 143 -13.13 10.68 -5.36
CA MET A 143 -13.49 12.10 -5.20
C MET A 143 -14.88 12.42 -5.79
N LEU A 144 -15.22 11.85 -6.97
CA LEU A 144 -16.55 12.05 -7.57
C LEU A 144 -17.67 11.46 -6.71
N MET A 145 -17.42 10.29 -6.11
CA MET A 145 -18.36 9.65 -5.19
C MET A 145 -18.55 10.46 -3.90
N GLU A 146 -17.46 10.89 -3.26
CA GLU A 146 -17.53 11.73 -2.05
C GLU A 146 -18.28 13.06 -2.28
N THR A 147 -18.15 13.62 -3.49
CA THR A 147 -18.88 14.86 -3.87
C THR A 147 -20.29 14.61 -4.39
N GLY A 148 -20.76 13.34 -4.37
CA GLY A 148 -22.10 12.96 -4.79
C GLY A 148 -22.36 13.08 -6.30
N GLN A 149 -21.30 13.08 -7.13
CA GLN A 149 -21.42 13.17 -8.59
C GLN A 149 -21.64 11.80 -9.24
N ILE A 150 -21.19 10.73 -8.59
CA ILE A 150 -21.43 9.34 -9.00
C ILE A 150 -21.77 8.50 -7.76
N THR A 151 -22.42 7.36 -7.96
CA THR A 151 -22.66 6.36 -6.91
C THR A 151 -21.47 5.43 -6.77
N GLU A 152 -21.43 4.65 -5.68
CA GLU A 152 -20.41 3.61 -5.48
C GLU A 152 -20.45 2.56 -6.59
N GLU A 153 -21.63 2.15 -7.05
CA GLU A 153 -21.78 1.20 -8.17
C GLU A 153 -21.22 1.75 -9.48
N GLU A 154 -21.34 3.07 -9.71
CA GLU A 154 -20.81 3.72 -10.91
C GLU A 154 -19.28 3.84 -10.88
N MET A 155 -18.62 3.79 -9.71
CA MET A 155 -17.16 3.84 -9.62
C MET A 155 -16.50 2.67 -10.36
N GLU A 156 -17.02 1.46 -10.22
CA GLU A 156 -16.42 0.23 -10.78
C GLU A 156 -16.34 0.28 -12.32
N THR A 157 -17.31 0.89 -12.96
CA THR A 157 -17.42 0.95 -14.43
C THR A 157 -16.97 2.27 -15.03
N HIS A 158 -16.60 3.24 -14.20
CA HIS A 158 -16.26 4.57 -14.65
C HIS A 158 -14.97 4.60 -15.48
N PRO A 159 -14.92 5.37 -16.62
CA PRO A 159 -13.74 5.41 -17.50
C PRO A 159 -12.44 5.88 -16.82
N LYS A 160 -12.56 6.64 -15.73
CA LYS A 160 -11.42 7.19 -14.97
C LYS A 160 -11.14 6.42 -13.68
N ARG A 161 -11.62 5.19 -13.52
CA ARG A 161 -11.48 4.44 -12.25
C ARG A 161 -10.03 4.20 -11.82
N HIS A 162 -9.09 4.14 -12.77
CA HIS A 162 -7.65 3.97 -12.48
C HIS A 162 -6.87 5.30 -12.47
N MET A 163 -7.56 6.43 -12.47
CA MET A 163 -6.90 7.73 -12.54
C MET A 163 -6.58 8.24 -11.14
N LEU A 164 -5.29 8.22 -10.79
CA LEU A 164 -4.80 8.73 -9.52
C LEU A 164 -4.85 10.25 -9.45
N MET A 165 -5.19 10.77 -8.29
CA MET A 165 -5.12 12.19 -7.94
C MET A 165 -3.86 12.54 -7.16
N LYS A 166 -3.31 11.58 -6.42
CA LYS A 166 -2.07 11.73 -5.66
C LYS A 166 -1.17 10.52 -5.90
N ALA A 167 0.11 10.76 -6.15
CA ALA A 167 1.14 9.73 -6.21
C ALA A 167 2.51 10.30 -5.81
N VAL A 168 3.36 9.46 -5.28
CA VAL A 168 4.76 9.77 -4.96
C VAL A 168 5.53 10.02 -6.26
N GLY A 169 6.27 11.13 -6.32
CA GLY A 169 7.14 11.48 -7.46
C GLY A 169 6.47 12.30 -8.58
N VAL A 170 5.15 12.50 -8.55
CA VAL A 170 4.43 13.26 -9.58
C VAL A 170 4.47 14.76 -9.34
N GLU A 171 4.26 15.17 -8.10
CA GLU A 171 4.31 16.56 -7.69
C GLU A 171 5.51 16.84 -6.79
N ARG A 172 5.93 18.11 -6.72
CA ARG A 172 7.07 18.54 -5.90
C ARG A 172 6.91 18.18 -4.43
N THR A 173 5.70 18.28 -3.93
CA THR A 173 5.32 17.94 -2.55
C THR A 173 4.11 17.03 -2.58
N VAL A 174 4.08 16.04 -1.71
CA VAL A 174 2.94 15.17 -1.51
C VAL A 174 2.45 15.30 -0.07
N CYS A 175 1.15 15.23 0.12
CA CYS A 175 0.54 15.18 1.44
C CYS A 175 -0.06 13.79 1.66
N PRO A 176 0.62 12.90 2.40
CA PRO A 176 0.08 11.59 2.72
C PRO A 176 -1.09 11.70 3.68
N ASP A 177 -2.07 10.84 3.54
CA ASP A 177 -3.08 10.65 4.56
C ASP A 177 -2.51 9.78 5.68
N PHE A 178 -3.00 10.01 6.90
CA PHE A 178 -2.54 9.30 8.09
C PHE A 178 -3.71 8.73 8.88
N PHE A 179 -3.61 7.46 9.24
CA PHE A 179 -4.60 6.75 10.03
C PHE A 179 -3.92 6.11 11.23
N ARG A 180 -4.62 6.11 12.38
CA ARG A 180 -4.18 5.42 13.58
C ARG A 180 -5.31 4.55 14.09
N ILE A 181 -4.98 3.30 14.38
CA ILE A 181 -5.88 2.33 14.96
C ILE A 181 -5.28 1.89 16.30
N ASP A 182 -6.00 2.16 17.39
CA ASP A 182 -5.60 1.66 18.70
C ASP A 182 -6.07 0.20 18.84
N LEU A 183 -5.17 -0.69 19.30
CA LEU A 183 -5.43 -2.11 19.43
C LEU A 183 -5.95 -2.44 20.83
N GLU A 184 -6.94 -3.30 20.91
CA GLU A 184 -7.50 -3.75 22.18
C GLU A 184 -6.75 -5.00 22.68
N GLU A 185 -6.38 -4.99 23.95
CA GLU A 185 -5.69 -6.13 24.59
C GLU A 185 -6.51 -7.42 24.50
N GLY A 186 -5.87 -8.49 24.08
CA GLY A 186 -6.50 -9.82 23.94
C GLY A 186 -7.31 -10.03 22.65
N GLN A 187 -7.39 -9.04 21.78
CA GLN A 187 -7.92 -9.22 20.41
C GLN A 187 -6.82 -9.66 19.45
N THR A 188 -7.22 -10.40 18.41
CA THR A 188 -6.35 -10.76 17.30
C THR A 188 -6.75 -9.97 16.07
N TYR A 189 -5.79 -9.32 15.47
CA TYR A 189 -5.97 -8.53 14.26
C TYR A 189 -5.16 -9.13 13.11
N ARG A 190 -5.64 -8.92 11.89
CA ARG A 190 -4.89 -9.18 10.66
C ARG A 190 -4.87 -7.92 9.83
N LEU A 191 -3.69 -7.44 9.50
CA LEU A 191 -3.49 -6.28 8.64
C LEU A 191 -3.06 -6.75 7.26
N LEU A 192 -3.74 -6.31 6.20
CA LEU A 192 -3.35 -6.53 4.82
C LEU A 192 -3.02 -5.19 4.16
N LEU A 193 -1.83 -5.09 3.57
CA LEU A 193 -1.50 -4.03 2.62
C LEU A 193 -1.45 -4.64 1.21
N CYS A 194 -2.09 -4.00 0.24
CA CYS A 194 -2.08 -4.48 -1.13
C CYS A 194 -2.10 -3.34 -2.17
N SER A 195 -1.61 -3.62 -3.37
CA SER A 195 -1.81 -2.77 -4.55
C SER A 195 -3.18 -3.01 -5.19
N ASP A 196 -3.55 -2.19 -6.18
CA ASP A 196 -4.76 -2.33 -6.98
C ASP A 196 -4.79 -3.65 -7.78
N GLY A 197 -3.63 -4.28 -7.98
CA GLY A 197 -3.51 -5.61 -8.54
C GLY A 197 -4.28 -6.70 -7.76
N LEU A 198 -4.58 -6.49 -6.49
CA LEU A 198 -5.47 -7.35 -5.71
C LEU A 198 -6.87 -6.73 -5.62
N SER A 199 -7.00 -5.53 -5.08
CA SER A 199 -8.28 -4.88 -4.78
C SER A 199 -9.08 -4.48 -6.04
N GLY A 200 -8.44 -4.35 -7.18
CA GLY A 200 -9.10 -4.10 -8.47
C GLY A 200 -9.69 -5.36 -9.13
N PHE A 201 -9.39 -6.56 -8.63
CA PHE A 201 -9.87 -7.83 -9.19
C PHE A 201 -10.65 -8.67 -8.19
N CYS A 202 -10.37 -8.55 -6.90
CA CYS A 202 -11.08 -9.25 -5.84
C CYS A 202 -11.93 -8.24 -5.06
N SER A 203 -13.19 -8.57 -4.84
CA SER A 203 -14.06 -7.79 -3.95
C SER A 203 -13.59 -7.91 -2.50
N ASP A 204 -13.97 -6.94 -1.68
CA ASP A 204 -13.66 -6.96 -0.25
C ASP A 204 -14.18 -8.23 0.45
N ALA A 205 -15.35 -8.74 0.03
CA ALA A 205 -15.90 -9.99 0.55
C ALA A 205 -15.00 -11.19 0.26
N GLU A 206 -14.45 -11.30 -0.94
CA GLU A 206 -13.54 -12.39 -1.33
C GLU A 206 -12.18 -12.27 -0.64
N ILE A 207 -11.66 -11.06 -0.48
CA ILE A 207 -10.44 -10.81 0.30
C ILE A 207 -10.67 -11.22 1.75
N GLN A 208 -11.81 -10.86 2.34
CA GLN A 208 -12.17 -11.22 3.70
C GLN A 208 -12.27 -12.74 3.87
N GLU A 209 -12.92 -13.45 2.95
CA GLU A 209 -13.03 -14.90 2.99
C GLU A 209 -11.65 -15.58 3.08
N VAL A 210 -10.71 -15.19 2.22
CA VAL A 210 -9.33 -15.71 2.25
C VAL A 210 -8.60 -15.34 3.54
N LEU A 211 -8.79 -14.10 4.03
CA LEU A 211 -8.16 -13.64 5.27
C LEU A 211 -8.70 -14.33 6.53
N GLN A 212 -9.93 -14.85 6.52
CA GLN A 212 -10.54 -15.57 7.63
C GLN A 212 -10.09 -17.04 7.73
N GLU A 213 -9.48 -17.57 6.69
CA GLU A 213 -8.98 -18.94 6.73
C GLU A 213 -7.90 -19.14 7.80
N ASP A 214 -7.93 -20.29 8.47
CA ASP A 214 -6.93 -20.64 9.49
C ASP A 214 -5.73 -21.36 8.86
N VAL A 215 -4.99 -20.60 8.06
CA VAL A 215 -3.76 -21.04 7.37
C VAL A 215 -2.60 -20.09 7.70
N SER A 216 -1.38 -20.46 7.34
CA SER A 216 -0.21 -19.62 7.54
C SER A 216 -0.30 -18.30 6.75
N ASP A 217 0.39 -17.25 7.23
CA ASP A 217 0.40 -15.96 6.54
C ASP A 217 0.96 -16.06 5.12
N THR A 218 1.98 -16.92 4.92
CA THR A 218 2.55 -17.18 3.58
C THR A 218 1.52 -17.83 2.65
N GLU A 219 0.76 -18.82 3.15
CA GLU A 219 -0.29 -19.47 2.38
C GLU A 219 -1.45 -18.53 2.07
N THR A 220 -1.84 -17.69 3.02
CA THR A 220 -2.86 -16.66 2.78
C THR A 220 -2.41 -15.65 1.71
N ALA A 221 -1.17 -15.16 1.78
CA ALA A 221 -0.63 -14.25 0.77
C ALA A 221 -0.62 -14.91 -0.61
N GLN A 222 -0.27 -16.20 -0.70
CA GLN A 222 -0.31 -16.95 -1.96
C GLN A 222 -1.76 -17.09 -2.47
N LYS A 223 -2.72 -17.46 -1.63
CA LYS A 223 -4.13 -17.57 -2.01
C LYS A 223 -4.72 -16.26 -2.53
N LEU A 224 -4.37 -15.13 -1.92
CA LEU A 224 -4.78 -13.81 -2.41
C LEU A 224 -4.21 -13.52 -3.81
N ILE A 225 -2.94 -13.84 -4.05
CA ILE A 225 -2.32 -13.72 -5.38
C ILE A 225 -3.03 -14.64 -6.39
N ASP A 226 -3.27 -15.90 -6.04
CA ASP A 226 -3.90 -16.88 -6.92
C ASP A 226 -5.34 -16.46 -7.27
N ALA A 227 -6.14 -16.04 -6.29
CA ALA A 227 -7.50 -15.55 -6.50
C ALA A 227 -7.56 -14.38 -7.49
N ALA A 228 -6.63 -13.45 -7.33
CA ALA A 228 -6.54 -12.33 -8.23
C ALA A 228 -5.99 -12.73 -9.63
N LEU A 229 -5.11 -13.74 -9.76
CA LEU A 229 -4.64 -14.30 -11.03
C LEU A 229 -5.75 -15.01 -11.81
N GLU A 230 -6.59 -15.78 -11.13
CA GLU A 230 -7.74 -16.50 -11.71
C GLU A 230 -8.75 -15.53 -12.36
N LYS A 231 -8.90 -14.33 -11.82
CA LYS A 231 -9.80 -13.29 -12.33
C LYS A 231 -9.23 -12.45 -13.49
N GLY A 232 -8.19 -12.93 -14.12
CA GLY A 232 -7.61 -12.30 -15.29
C GLY A 232 -6.44 -11.39 -15.01
N GLY A 233 -5.72 -11.64 -13.94
CA GLY A 233 -4.53 -10.96 -13.45
C GLY A 233 -3.57 -10.36 -14.46
N GLN A 234 -3.88 -9.17 -14.92
CA GLN A 234 -3.15 -8.48 -15.97
C GLN A 234 -2.00 -7.61 -15.45
N ILE A 235 -1.93 -7.38 -14.14
CA ILE A 235 -1.08 -6.31 -13.56
C ILE A 235 -0.25 -6.87 -12.41
N GLY A 236 0.95 -6.31 -12.18
CA GLY A 236 1.79 -6.61 -11.03
C GLY A 236 1.00 -6.52 -9.72
N ARG A 237 1.39 -7.31 -8.71
CA ARG A 237 0.65 -7.43 -7.46
C ARG A 237 1.60 -7.55 -6.29
N ALA A 238 1.33 -6.80 -5.27
CA ALA A 238 2.02 -6.93 -4.00
C ALA A 238 0.99 -7.06 -2.88
N SER A 239 1.18 -8.00 -1.98
CA SER A 239 0.44 -8.07 -0.74
C SER A 239 1.39 -8.31 0.42
N CYS A 240 1.17 -7.63 1.51
CA CYS A 240 1.86 -7.83 2.77
C CYS A 240 0.82 -8.02 3.86
N ARG A 241 0.96 -9.05 4.68
CA ARG A 241 0.03 -9.37 5.75
C ARG A 241 0.76 -9.46 7.07
N GLU A 242 0.12 -8.95 8.11
CA GLU A 242 0.55 -9.03 9.49
C GLU A 242 -0.55 -9.69 10.35
N ARG A 243 -0.14 -10.53 11.30
CA ARG A 243 -0.99 -11.02 12.39
C ARG A 243 -0.48 -10.46 13.70
N VAL A 244 -1.24 -9.57 14.30
CA VAL A 244 -0.96 -8.95 15.60
C VAL A 244 -1.72 -9.65 16.71
#